data_ae0e4380b1ad5a48a9d066050be2bf96
#
_entry.id   ae0e4380b1ad5a48a9d066050be2bf96
#
_cell.length_a   1.000
_cell.length_b   1.000
_cell.length_c   1.000
_cell.angle_alpha   90.00
_cell.angle_beta   90.00
_cell.angle_gamma   90.00
#
_symmetry.space_group_name_H-M   'P 1'
#
loop_
_entity.id
_entity.type
_entity.pdbx_description
1 polymer ?
#
loop_
_entity_poly.entity_id
_entity_poly.type
_entity_poly.pdbx_seq_one_letter_code
_entity_poly.pdbx_strand_id
1 'polypeptide(L)'
;MSWLDQLERALDARLSAFLRSNPNQERLFRDQHLKDRADALRRQRIQLKSEADVQRQQLLDLAADVRAWRDRMERARRAGAVDLASRASNHLDGLMQQGRHLWSDLEALGRRFSEVDRQLEQLSEEEARASRPADLDKDWAMFEAEQDLEEMRRRHGLDP
;
A
#
# COMPACT_ATOMS: atom_id res chain seq x y z
N MET A 1 -23.25 -26.75 -1.03
CA MET A 1 -23.32 -25.34 -0.67
C MET A 1 -23.94 -25.17 0.70
N SER A 2 -23.27 -24.48 1.58
CA SER A 2 -23.79 -24.22 2.92
C SER A 2 -24.90 -23.17 2.86
N TRP A 3 -25.80 -23.17 3.86
CA TRP A 3 -26.85 -22.14 3.97
C TRP A 3 -26.24 -20.74 4.17
N LEU A 4 -25.01 -20.64 4.71
CA LEU A 4 -24.25 -19.39 4.82
C LEU A 4 -23.97 -18.78 3.46
N ASP A 5 -23.54 -19.58 2.48
CA ASP A 5 -23.28 -19.09 1.11
C ASP A 5 -24.58 -18.59 0.45
N GLN A 6 -25.71 -19.24 0.73
CA GLN A 6 -27.01 -18.81 0.24
C GLN A 6 -27.46 -17.51 0.90
N LEU A 7 -27.20 -17.35 2.20
CA LEU A 7 -27.50 -16.14 2.95
C LEU A 7 -26.65 -14.96 2.44
N GLU A 8 -25.34 -15.16 2.25
CA GLU A 8 -24.45 -14.15 1.68
C GLU A 8 -24.94 -13.67 0.32
N ARG A 9 -25.26 -14.60 -0.58
CA ARG A 9 -25.79 -14.26 -1.91
C ARG A 9 -27.10 -13.49 -1.84
N ALA A 10 -27.99 -13.87 -0.94
CA ALA A 10 -29.25 -13.18 -0.74
C ALA A 10 -29.06 -11.76 -0.19
N LEU A 11 -28.14 -11.60 0.74
CA LEU A 11 -27.77 -10.28 1.27
C LEU A 11 -27.12 -9.40 0.20
N ASP A 12 -26.17 -9.94 -0.57
CA ASP A 12 -25.54 -9.22 -1.68
C ASP A 12 -26.55 -8.80 -2.74
N ALA A 13 -27.50 -9.68 -3.09
CA ALA A 13 -28.55 -9.36 -4.06
C ALA A 13 -29.47 -8.24 -3.55
N ARG A 14 -29.85 -8.27 -2.26
CA ARG A 14 -30.66 -7.22 -1.64
C ARG A 14 -29.93 -5.90 -1.55
N LEU A 15 -28.66 -5.94 -1.16
CA LEU A 15 -27.82 -4.75 -1.10
C LEU A 15 -27.67 -4.13 -2.49
N SER A 16 -27.38 -4.94 -3.50
CA SER A 16 -27.26 -4.48 -4.90
C SER A 16 -28.54 -3.85 -5.42
N ALA A 17 -29.70 -4.44 -5.09
CA ALA A 17 -31.00 -3.89 -5.47
C ALA A 17 -31.29 -2.56 -4.76
N PHE A 18 -30.96 -2.47 -3.47
CA PHE A 18 -31.10 -1.24 -2.69
C PHE A 18 -30.22 -0.12 -3.25
N LEU A 19 -28.96 -0.40 -3.55
CA LEU A 19 -28.02 0.57 -4.09
C LEU A 19 -28.42 1.07 -5.48
N ARG A 20 -28.98 0.20 -6.34
CA ARG A 20 -29.48 0.61 -7.65
C ARG A 20 -30.66 1.58 -7.56
N SER A 21 -31.54 1.41 -6.56
CA SER A 21 -32.66 2.32 -6.32
C SER A 21 -32.29 3.58 -5.54
N ASN A 22 -31.09 3.64 -4.96
CA ASN A 22 -30.60 4.76 -4.17
C ASN A 22 -29.17 5.18 -4.62
N PRO A 23 -29.02 5.94 -5.71
CA PRO A 23 -27.69 6.28 -6.26
C PRO A 23 -26.76 7.02 -5.29
N ASN A 24 -27.32 7.83 -4.40
CA ASN A 24 -26.54 8.54 -3.39
C ASN A 24 -25.96 7.58 -2.34
N GLN A 25 -26.71 6.57 -1.94
CA GLN A 25 -26.25 5.52 -1.02
C GLN A 25 -25.20 4.63 -1.67
N GLU A 26 -25.36 4.32 -2.95
CA GLU A 26 -24.35 3.60 -3.74
C GLU A 26 -23.03 4.36 -3.78
N ARG A 27 -23.08 5.68 -4.00
CA ARG A 27 -21.87 6.53 -4.00
C ARG A 27 -21.19 6.55 -2.65
N LEU A 28 -21.92 6.73 -1.56
CA LEU A 28 -21.39 6.71 -0.19
C LEU A 28 -20.76 5.36 0.16
N PHE A 29 -21.40 4.27 -0.21
CA PHE A 29 -20.90 2.92 -0.01
C PHE A 29 -19.59 2.68 -0.78
N ARG A 30 -19.55 3.12 -2.03
CA ARG A 30 -18.35 3.02 -2.90
C ARG A 30 -17.20 3.83 -2.34
N ASP A 31 -17.45 5.06 -1.92
CA ASP A 31 -16.45 5.95 -1.31
C ASP A 31 -15.90 5.35 -0.02
N GLN A 32 -16.76 4.78 0.83
CA GLN A 32 -16.35 4.12 2.06
C GLN A 32 -15.50 2.87 1.78
N HIS A 33 -15.87 2.08 0.78
CA HIS A 33 -15.12 0.90 0.36
C HIS A 33 -13.71 1.27 -0.14
N LEU A 34 -13.60 2.31 -0.96
CA LEU A 34 -12.31 2.81 -1.44
C LEU A 34 -11.44 3.31 -0.30
N LYS A 35 -12.04 4.03 0.64
CA LYS A 35 -11.34 4.54 1.83
C LYS A 35 -10.81 3.41 2.72
N ASP A 36 -11.64 2.41 3.00
CA ASP A 36 -11.27 1.26 3.83
C ASP A 36 -10.13 0.47 3.17
N ARG A 37 -10.18 0.30 1.87
CA ARG A 37 -9.12 -0.37 1.10
C ARG A 37 -7.81 0.42 1.14
N ALA A 38 -7.89 1.73 0.98
CA ALA A 38 -6.71 2.60 1.08
C ALA A 38 -6.08 2.55 2.48
N ASP A 39 -6.88 2.55 3.53
CA ASP A 39 -6.40 2.44 4.91
C ASP A 39 -5.72 1.10 5.17
N ALA A 40 -6.28 0.00 4.65
CA ALA A 40 -5.67 -1.33 4.75
C ALA A 40 -4.31 -1.39 4.03
N LEU A 41 -4.22 -0.82 2.84
CA LEU A 41 -2.96 -0.74 2.07
C LEU A 41 -1.91 0.13 2.77
N ARG A 42 -2.30 1.23 3.39
CA ARG A 42 -1.38 2.09 4.16
C ARG A 42 -0.81 1.35 5.37
N ARG A 43 -1.63 0.57 6.07
CA ARG A 43 -1.15 -0.28 7.18
C ARG A 43 -0.18 -1.34 6.68
N GLN A 44 -0.48 -1.99 5.58
CA GLN A 44 0.41 -2.96 4.94
C GLN A 44 1.73 -2.32 4.53
N ARG A 45 1.70 -1.11 3.98
CA ARG A 45 2.89 -0.34 3.61
C ARG A 45 3.81 -0.09 4.80
N ILE A 46 3.25 0.33 5.93
CA ILE A 46 3.99 0.58 7.17
C ILE A 46 4.64 -0.70 7.67
N GLN A 47 3.92 -1.82 7.65
CA GLN A 47 4.44 -3.12 8.07
C GLN A 47 5.59 -3.60 7.17
N LEU A 48 5.44 -3.51 5.86
CA LEU A 48 6.49 -3.88 4.89
C LEU A 48 7.75 -3.03 5.08
N LYS A 49 7.59 -1.74 5.32
CA LYS A 49 8.73 -0.85 5.61
C LYS A 49 9.45 -1.26 6.90
N SER A 50 8.70 -1.58 7.95
CA SER A 50 9.26 -2.04 9.22
C SER A 50 10.04 -3.35 9.06
N GLU A 51 9.48 -4.32 8.33
CA GLU A 51 10.16 -5.59 8.01
C GLU A 51 11.44 -5.36 7.20
N ALA A 52 11.38 -4.48 6.21
CA ALA A 52 12.54 -4.13 5.38
C ALA A 52 13.65 -3.48 6.21
N ASP A 53 13.32 -2.59 7.13
CA ASP A 53 14.30 -1.96 8.03
C ASP A 53 14.99 -2.98 8.94
N VAL A 54 14.25 -3.96 9.47
CA VAL A 54 14.81 -5.06 10.27
C VAL A 54 15.75 -5.92 9.42
N GLN A 55 15.35 -6.31 8.23
CA GLN A 55 16.21 -7.13 7.34
C GLN A 55 17.44 -6.36 6.87
N ARG A 56 17.29 -5.08 6.59
CA ARG A 56 18.43 -4.22 6.27
C ARG A 56 19.44 -4.18 7.39
N GLN A 57 19.00 -4.06 8.65
CA GLN A 57 19.87 -4.09 9.81
C GLN A 57 20.58 -5.44 9.95
N GLN A 58 19.86 -6.55 9.73
CA GLN A 58 20.46 -7.89 9.73
C GLN A 58 21.55 -8.04 8.66
N LEU A 59 21.34 -7.48 7.47
CA LEU A 59 22.37 -7.46 6.41
C LEU A 59 23.59 -6.64 6.80
N LEU A 60 23.40 -5.49 7.44
CA LEU A 60 24.51 -4.66 7.92
C LEU A 60 25.33 -5.37 8.99
N ASP A 61 24.66 -6.04 9.94
CA ASP A 61 25.31 -6.83 10.99
C ASP A 61 26.08 -8.01 10.38
N LEU A 62 25.47 -8.69 9.41
CA LEU A 62 26.12 -9.79 8.68
C LEU A 62 27.36 -9.31 7.90
N ALA A 63 27.28 -8.14 7.26
CA ALA A 63 28.43 -7.55 6.57
C ALA A 63 29.59 -7.25 7.51
N ALA A 64 29.30 -6.80 8.73
CA ALA A 64 30.29 -6.61 9.77
C ALA A 64 30.96 -7.94 10.18
N ASP A 65 30.15 -9.01 10.35
CA ASP A 65 30.64 -10.35 10.64
C ASP A 65 31.53 -10.89 9.52
N VAL A 66 31.14 -10.71 8.28
CA VAL A 66 31.92 -11.12 7.10
C VAL A 66 33.28 -10.44 7.09
N ARG A 67 33.36 -9.16 7.39
CA ARG A 67 34.63 -8.42 7.49
C ARG A 67 35.52 -8.97 8.62
N ALA A 68 34.93 -9.22 9.78
CA ALA A 68 35.65 -9.73 10.93
C ALA A 68 36.23 -11.13 10.66
N TRP A 69 35.44 -12.02 10.05
CA TRP A 69 35.87 -13.37 9.72
C TRP A 69 36.87 -13.42 8.56
N ARG A 70 36.75 -12.51 7.60
CA ARG A 70 37.77 -12.35 6.54
C ARG A 70 39.10 -11.95 7.12
N ASP A 71 39.12 -11.02 8.06
CA ASP A 71 40.35 -10.60 8.76
C ASP A 71 40.96 -11.74 9.57
N ARG A 72 40.13 -12.49 10.31
CA ARG A 72 40.59 -13.69 11.06
C ARG A 72 41.16 -14.76 10.15
N MET A 73 40.54 -15.02 9.03
CA MET A 73 41.05 -15.98 8.03
C MET A 73 42.42 -15.55 7.49
N GLU A 74 42.57 -14.28 7.14
CA GLU A 74 43.82 -13.70 6.67
C GLU A 74 44.93 -13.82 7.71
N ARG A 75 44.63 -13.51 8.97
CA ARG A 75 45.59 -13.61 10.09
C ARG A 75 46.02 -15.05 10.34
N ALA A 76 45.11 -16.00 10.30
CA ALA A 76 45.42 -17.42 10.42
C ALA A 76 46.30 -17.92 9.26
N ARG A 77 45.99 -17.47 8.03
CA ARG A 77 46.79 -17.79 6.84
C ARG A 77 48.22 -17.27 6.95
N ARG A 78 48.41 -16.03 7.39
CA ARG A 78 49.72 -15.41 7.59
C ARG A 78 50.55 -16.10 8.69
N ALA A 79 49.86 -16.61 9.72
CA ALA A 79 50.49 -17.33 10.82
C ALA A 79 50.78 -18.81 10.49
N GLY A 80 50.45 -19.29 9.29
CA GLY A 80 50.62 -20.68 8.90
C GLY A 80 49.64 -21.65 9.53
N ALA A 81 48.60 -21.16 10.19
CA ALA A 81 47.55 -21.98 10.81
C ALA A 81 46.54 -22.44 9.76
N VAL A 82 46.94 -23.39 8.91
CA VAL A 82 46.18 -23.81 7.71
C VAL A 82 44.82 -24.38 8.05
N ASP A 83 44.72 -25.22 9.07
CA ASP A 83 43.47 -25.82 9.50
C ASP A 83 42.48 -24.75 10.01
N LEU A 84 42.95 -23.83 10.83
CA LEU A 84 42.13 -22.73 11.35
C LEU A 84 41.65 -21.79 10.21
N ALA A 85 42.55 -21.48 9.27
CA ALA A 85 42.22 -20.68 8.10
C ALA A 85 41.15 -21.36 7.24
N SER A 86 41.23 -22.68 7.03
CA SER A 86 40.25 -23.46 6.30
C SER A 86 38.88 -23.46 6.97
N ARG A 87 38.82 -23.63 8.28
CA ARG A 87 37.57 -23.58 9.05
C ARG A 87 36.97 -22.18 9.03
N ALA A 88 37.79 -21.13 9.13
CA ALA A 88 37.32 -19.75 9.00
C ALA A 88 36.76 -19.47 7.60
N SER A 89 37.40 -19.98 6.55
CA SER A 89 36.93 -19.89 5.16
C SER A 89 35.57 -20.55 4.98
N ASN A 90 35.37 -21.75 5.51
CA ASN A 90 34.11 -22.45 5.47
C ASN A 90 33.00 -21.70 6.20
N HIS A 91 33.29 -21.11 7.34
CA HIS A 91 32.35 -20.27 8.08
C HIS A 91 31.98 -19.02 7.28
N LEU A 92 32.97 -18.40 6.65
CA LEU A 92 32.77 -17.22 5.79
C LEU A 92 31.85 -17.54 4.60
N ASP A 93 32.03 -18.71 3.96
CA ASP A 93 31.16 -19.17 2.87
C ASP A 93 29.69 -19.31 3.33
N GLY A 94 29.48 -19.83 4.54
CA GLY A 94 28.15 -19.91 5.15
C GLY A 94 27.52 -18.54 5.39
N LEU A 95 28.30 -17.58 5.90
CA LEU A 95 27.84 -16.20 6.08
C LEU A 95 27.49 -15.53 4.74
N MET A 96 28.28 -15.75 3.71
CA MET A 96 28.02 -15.23 2.37
C MET A 96 26.74 -15.79 1.77
N GLN A 97 26.46 -17.07 1.97
CA GLN A 97 25.23 -17.71 1.54
C GLN A 97 24.02 -17.13 2.30
N GLN A 98 24.15 -16.94 3.60
CA GLN A 98 23.13 -16.31 4.42
C GLN A 98 22.84 -14.87 3.95
N GLY A 99 23.88 -14.14 3.58
CA GLY A 99 23.77 -12.78 3.02
C GLY A 99 23.01 -12.73 1.72
N ARG A 100 23.26 -13.68 0.81
CA ARG A 100 22.51 -13.78 -0.44
C ARG A 100 21.02 -14.07 -0.19
N HIS A 101 20.73 -14.89 0.81
CA HIS A 101 19.36 -15.20 1.20
C HIS A 101 18.61 -13.96 1.74
N LEU A 102 19.24 -13.24 2.67
CA LEU A 102 18.69 -12.01 3.22
C LEU A 102 18.51 -10.92 2.16
N TRP A 103 19.44 -10.82 1.23
CA TRP A 103 19.34 -9.88 0.12
C TRP A 103 18.15 -10.20 -0.79
N SER A 104 17.97 -11.46 -1.13
CA SER A 104 16.84 -11.92 -1.94
C SER A 104 15.51 -11.64 -1.24
N ASP A 105 15.42 -11.87 0.06
CA ASP A 105 14.22 -11.56 0.85
C ASP A 105 13.93 -10.06 0.88
N LEU A 106 14.98 -9.24 1.02
CA LEU A 106 14.84 -7.78 0.99
C LEU A 106 14.36 -7.28 -0.38
N GLU A 107 14.85 -7.83 -1.47
CA GLU A 107 14.37 -7.53 -2.82
C GLU A 107 12.89 -7.88 -2.98
N ALA A 108 12.46 -9.03 -2.45
CA ALA A 108 11.07 -9.46 -2.47
C ALA A 108 10.16 -8.49 -1.69
N LEU A 109 10.61 -8.02 -0.52
CA LEU A 109 9.90 -6.99 0.24
C LEU A 109 9.81 -5.67 -0.52
N GLY A 110 10.88 -5.27 -1.21
CA GLY A 110 10.90 -4.08 -2.05
C GLY A 110 9.88 -4.15 -3.19
N ARG A 111 9.74 -5.29 -3.84
CA ARG A 111 8.72 -5.51 -4.88
C ARG A 111 7.30 -5.43 -4.31
N ARG A 112 7.06 -6.03 -3.15
CA ARG A 112 5.76 -5.96 -2.47
C ARG A 112 5.41 -4.54 -2.06
N PHE A 113 6.38 -3.80 -1.55
CA PHE A 113 6.22 -2.39 -1.20
C PHE A 113 5.86 -1.53 -2.42
N SER A 114 6.55 -1.72 -3.54
CA SER A 114 6.25 -1.03 -4.80
C SER A 114 4.86 -1.35 -5.33
N GLU A 115 4.41 -2.59 -5.19
CA GLU A 115 3.05 -3.00 -5.59
C GLU A 115 1.98 -2.33 -4.73
N VAL A 116 2.19 -2.23 -3.42
CA VAL A 116 1.29 -1.52 -2.51
C VAL A 116 1.22 -0.03 -2.86
N ASP A 117 2.35 0.60 -3.14
CA ASP A 117 2.40 2.01 -3.58
C ASP A 117 1.63 2.21 -4.89
N ARG A 118 1.78 1.30 -5.86
CA ARG A 118 1.05 1.33 -7.12
C ARG A 118 -0.47 1.23 -6.90
N GLN A 119 -0.90 0.33 -6.03
CA GLN A 119 -2.32 0.18 -5.69
C GLN A 119 -2.89 1.41 -4.99
N LEU A 120 -2.13 2.03 -4.09
CA LEU A 120 -2.52 3.29 -3.43
C LEU A 120 -2.68 4.43 -4.44
N GLU A 121 -1.77 4.54 -5.40
CA GLU A 121 -1.85 5.53 -6.46
C GLU A 121 -3.08 5.33 -7.34
N GLN A 122 -3.39 4.09 -7.72
CA GLN A 122 -4.61 3.76 -8.46
C GLN A 122 -5.88 4.13 -7.71
N LEU A 123 -5.95 3.85 -6.40
CA LEU A 123 -7.10 4.24 -5.57
C LEU A 123 -7.26 5.75 -5.48
N SER A 124 -6.17 6.48 -5.36
CA SER A 124 -6.18 7.95 -5.38
C SER A 124 -6.73 8.50 -6.69
N GLU A 125 -6.37 7.90 -7.83
CA GLU A 125 -6.90 8.26 -9.14
C GLU A 125 -8.41 7.95 -9.25
N GLU A 126 -8.84 6.80 -8.74
CA GLU A 126 -10.26 6.43 -8.71
C GLU A 126 -11.10 7.38 -7.86
N GLU A 127 -10.60 7.78 -6.68
CA GLU A 127 -11.22 8.79 -5.84
C GLU A 127 -11.35 10.14 -6.58
N ALA A 128 -10.31 10.57 -7.26
CA ALA A 128 -10.31 11.81 -8.03
C ALA A 128 -11.33 11.77 -9.18
N ARG A 129 -11.46 10.63 -9.86
CA ARG A 129 -12.47 10.45 -10.92
C ARG A 129 -13.88 10.41 -10.36
N ALA A 130 -14.08 9.76 -9.23
CA ALA A 130 -15.39 9.65 -8.59
C ALA A 130 -15.89 11.00 -8.04
N SER A 131 -15.00 11.86 -7.58
CA SER A 131 -15.36 13.17 -7.04
C SER A 131 -15.67 14.21 -8.12
N ARG A 132 -15.08 14.11 -9.31
CA ARG A 132 -15.29 15.06 -10.43
C ARG A 132 -16.75 15.23 -10.86
N PRO A 133 -17.52 14.14 -11.12
CA PRO A 133 -18.93 14.27 -11.47
C PRO A 133 -19.77 14.89 -10.35
N ALA A 134 -19.48 14.54 -9.09
CA ALA A 134 -20.17 15.10 -7.93
C ALA A 134 -19.90 16.59 -7.75
N ASP A 135 -18.67 17.03 -7.96
CA ASP A 135 -18.28 18.44 -7.92
C ASP A 135 -18.94 19.22 -9.04
N LEU A 136 -19.04 18.68 -10.25
CA LEU A 136 -19.71 19.31 -11.38
C LEU A 136 -21.21 19.49 -11.12
N ASP A 137 -21.89 18.49 -10.62
CA ASP A 137 -23.32 18.55 -10.28
C ASP A 137 -23.57 19.59 -9.18
N LYS A 138 -22.71 19.66 -8.18
CA LYS A 138 -22.78 20.64 -7.11
C LYS A 138 -22.57 22.07 -7.63
N ASP A 139 -21.55 22.29 -8.46
CA ASP A 139 -21.26 23.58 -9.06
C ASP A 139 -22.40 24.03 -9.97
N TRP A 140 -22.96 23.11 -10.74
CA TRP A 140 -24.11 23.39 -11.60
C TRP A 140 -25.36 23.76 -10.81
N ALA A 141 -25.64 23.04 -9.71
CA ALA A 141 -26.75 23.36 -8.83
C ALA A 141 -26.64 24.75 -8.20
N MET A 142 -25.43 25.14 -7.79
CA MET A 142 -25.15 26.50 -7.29
C MET A 142 -25.38 27.57 -8.36
N PHE A 143 -24.93 27.33 -9.57
CA PHE A 143 -25.12 28.22 -10.71
C PHE A 143 -26.61 28.43 -11.03
N GLU A 144 -27.40 27.36 -11.08
CA GLU A 144 -28.85 27.43 -11.32
C GLU A 144 -29.57 28.20 -10.20
N ALA A 145 -29.20 27.96 -8.94
CA ALA A 145 -29.76 28.67 -7.80
C ALA A 145 -29.49 30.16 -7.86
N GLU A 146 -28.29 30.58 -8.24
CA GLU A 146 -27.93 31.98 -8.44
C GLU A 146 -28.74 32.63 -9.58
N GLN A 147 -28.91 31.92 -10.67
CA GLN A 147 -29.71 32.40 -11.81
C GLN A 147 -31.18 32.59 -11.44
N ASP A 148 -31.78 31.62 -10.74
CA ASP A 148 -33.16 31.71 -10.27
C ASP A 148 -33.35 32.90 -9.30
N LEU A 149 -32.40 33.12 -8.44
CA LEU A 149 -32.42 34.24 -7.50
C LEU A 149 -32.35 35.61 -8.21
N GLU A 150 -31.50 35.68 -9.24
CA GLU A 150 -31.37 36.92 -10.04
C GLU A 150 -32.63 37.20 -10.86
N GLU A 151 -33.25 36.18 -11.38
CA GLU A 151 -34.53 36.26 -12.11
C GLU A 151 -35.70 36.69 -11.22
N MET A 152 -35.76 36.20 -9.97
CA MET A 152 -36.71 36.66 -8.96
C MET A 152 -36.50 38.14 -8.62
N ARG A 153 -35.25 38.61 -8.49
CA ARG A 153 -34.96 40.04 -8.27
C ARG A 153 -35.44 40.92 -9.39
N ARG A 154 -35.29 40.51 -10.64
CA ARG A 154 -35.79 41.24 -11.80
C ARG A 154 -37.33 41.32 -11.84
N ARG A 155 -38.00 40.21 -11.49
CA ARG A 155 -39.48 40.13 -11.48
C ARG A 155 -40.11 41.02 -10.39
N HIS A 156 -39.39 41.22 -9.25
CA HIS A 156 -39.89 42.02 -8.14
C HIS A 156 -39.37 43.48 -8.12
N GLY A 157 -38.67 43.88 -9.18
CA GLY A 157 -38.15 45.26 -9.30
C GLY A 157 -37.16 45.66 -8.23
N LEU A 158 -36.44 44.70 -7.69
CA LEU A 158 -35.42 44.89 -6.67
C LEU A 158 -34.01 45.08 -7.25
N ASP A 159 -33.89 45.49 -8.48
CA ASP A 159 -32.59 45.86 -9.06
C ASP A 159 -32.13 47.18 -8.41
N PRO A 160 -30.83 47.28 -8.02
CA PRO A 160 -30.25 48.48 -7.46
C PRO A 160 -30.18 49.63 -8.46
#